data_6e36d51b2f6c9878f7ab4e6cf767f0ba
#
_entry.id   6e36d51b2f6c9878f7ab4e6cf767f0ba
#
_cell.length_a   1.000
_cell.length_b   1.000
_cell.length_c   1.000
_cell.angle_alpha   90.00
_cell.angle_beta   90.00
_cell.angle_gamma   90.00
#
_symmetry.space_group_name_H-M   'P 1'
#
loop_
_entity.id
_entity.type
_entity.pdbx_description
1 polymer ?
#
loop_
_entity_poly.entity_id
_entity_poly.type
_entity_poly.pdbx_seq_one_letter_code
_entity_poly.pdbx_strand_id
1 'polypeptide(L)'
;MVVGMKSVQRCAAWLALVGVLGFAQAQTQTQERSIVMASTTSTEQSGLFAHLLPAFTKATGIEVRVVALGTGQALDMGRRGDADVLFVHDQAAEEKFVAEGCGLKRTAVMYNDFVLVGPAADPAGTKGKDVVAALGKLGAGSASFISRGDKSGTHAAELRYWKAAGIDTPASKFATYKECGCGMGPALNMASSMDAYALADRGTWLSFKNRGALAVLVEGDTKLFNQYGVIVVNPAKHSHVRTELAQAFADWVVSAPGQATIAGYKIGGEQLFFPNATGK
;
A
#
# COMPACT_ATOMS: atom_id res chain seq x y z
N MET A 1 8.82 -24.73 102.21
CA MET A 1 9.11 -23.53 103.01
C MET A 1 9.13 -22.33 102.08
N VAL A 2 8.21 -21.41 102.35
CA VAL A 2 8.20 -20.01 101.96
C VAL A 2 8.04 -19.70 100.46
N VAL A 3 6.87 -19.36 100.00
CA VAL A 3 6.06 -18.11 100.02
C VAL A 3 6.68 -16.97 99.17
N GLY A 4 5.84 -16.45 98.34
CA GLY A 4 5.92 -15.11 97.71
C GLY A 4 5.30 -15.08 96.34
N MET A 5 4.10 -14.91 96.14
CA MET A 5 3.14 -13.80 96.16
C MET A 5 3.41 -12.69 95.15
N LYS A 6 2.47 -12.68 94.17
CA LYS A 6 1.79 -11.55 93.48
C LYS A 6 2.58 -10.50 92.76
N SER A 7 2.25 -10.27 91.50
CA SER A 7 1.44 -9.08 91.14
C SER A 7 0.86 -9.14 89.74
N VAL A 8 -0.40 -8.77 89.73
CA VAL A 8 -1.22 -8.54 88.55
C VAL A 8 -0.88 -7.17 87.98
N GLN A 9 -0.56 -7.08 86.74
CA GLN A 9 -0.67 -5.80 86.00
C GLN A 9 -1.42 -6.00 84.67
N ARG A 10 -2.60 -5.41 84.66
CA ARG A 10 -3.46 -5.20 83.54
C ARG A 10 -2.80 -4.15 82.63
N CYS A 11 -2.44 -4.48 81.43
CA CYS A 11 -2.19 -3.50 80.34
C CYS A 11 -3.21 -3.70 79.22
N ALA A 12 -4.01 -2.65 79.04
CA ALA A 12 -5.03 -2.53 78.04
C ALA A 12 -4.41 -2.53 76.64
N ALA A 13 -4.82 -3.48 75.78
CA ALA A 13 -4.43 -3.49 74.43
C ALA A 13 -5.34 -2.54 73.63
N TRP A 14 -4.76 -1.46 73.11
CA TRP A 14 -5.38 -0.56 72.18
C TRP A 14 -5.26 -1.24 70.78
N LEU A 15 -6.39 -1.68 70.26
CA LEU A 15 -6.50 -2.07 68.85
C LEU A 15 -6.51 -0.80 67.98
N ALA A 16 -5.39 -0.49 67.37
CA ALA A 16 -5.32 0.48 66.27
C ALA A 16 -5.75 -0.20 64.98
N LEU A 17 -6.99 0.06 64.59
CA LEU A 17 -7.53 -0.35 63.31
C LEU A 17 -6.99 0.58 62.22
N VAL A 18 -5.86 0.21 61.62
CA VAL A 18 -5.33 0.90 60.43
C VAL A 18 -6.15 0.48 59.23
N GLY A 19 -7.10 1.32 58.86
CA GLY A 19 -7.88 1.16 57.60
C GLY A 19 -6.94 1.43 56.42
N VAL A 20 -6.49 0.36 55.77
CA VAL A 20 -5.82 0.44 54.48
C VAL A 20 -6.90 0.73 53.43
N LEU A 21 -7.12 2.01 53.14
CA LEU A 21 -7.83 2.46 51.93
C LEU A 21 -6.96 2.09 50.74
N GLY A 22 -7.19 0.90 50.22
CA GLY A 22 -6.65 0.47 48.92
C GLY A 22 -7.25 1.36 47.81
N PHE A 23 -6.50 2.37 47.39
CA PHE A 23 -6.77 3.02 46.10
C PHE A 23 -6.56 1.96 45.03
N ALA A 24 -7.65 1.34 44.57
CA ALA A 24 -7.68 0.62 43.29
C ALA A 24 -7.42 1.65 42.18
N GLN A 25 -6.15 1.84 41.83
CA GLN A 25 -5.81 2.48 40.56
C GLN A 25 -6.37 1.59 39.47
N ALA A 26 -7.52 1.94 38.94
CA ALA A 26 -7.99 1.45 37.67
C ALA A 26 -6.94 1.86 36.63
N GLN A 27 -5.97 0.99 36.38
CA GLN A 27 -5.15 1.08 35.16
C GLN A 27 -6.12 0.96 33.99
N THR A 28 -6.53 2.09 33.47
CA THR A 28 -7.11 2.19 32.15
C THR A 28 -6.03 1.67 31.21
N GLN A 29 -6.03 0.36 30.92
CA GLN A 29 -5.34 -0.17 29.75
C GLN A 29 -5.93 0.59 28.57
N THR A 30 -5.20 1.58 28.10
CA THR A 30 -5.46 2.20 26.81
C THR A 30 -5.32 1.06 25.80
N GLN A 31 -6.43 0.47 25.43
CA GLN A 31 -6.46 -0.57 24.41
C GLN A 31 -5.76 0.00 23.19
N GLU A 32 -4.65 -0.60 22.82
CA GLU A 32 -3.80 -0.14 21.72
C GLU A 32 -4.66 -0.03 20.45
N ARG A 33 -4.97 1.21 20.06
CA ARG A 33 -5.81 1.49 18.89
C ARG A 33 -4.95 1.45 17.65
N SER A 34 -4.67 0.26 17.17
CA SER A 34 -3.86 0.04 15.96
C SER A 34 -4.56 -0.93 15.01
N ILE A 35 -4.27 -0.81 13.72
CA ILE A 35 -4.69 -1.74 12.68
C ILE A 35 -3.49 -2.19 11.85
N VAL A 36 -3.61 -3.38 11.26
CA VAL A 36 -2.66 -3.89 10.26
C VAL A 36 -3.23 -3.62 8.87
N MET A 37 -2.49 -2.87 8.07
CA MET A 37 -2.81 -2.57 6.68
C MET A 37 -1.87 -3.34 5.75
N ALA A 38 -2.41 -4.25 4.95
CA ALA A 38 -1.64 -4.86 3.87
C ALA A 38 -1.71 -3.95 2.63
N SER A 39 -0.54 -3.64 2.09
CA SER A 39 -0.40 -2.78 0.92
C SER A 39 0.73 -3.25 0.01
N THR A 40 1.11 -2.43 -0.97
CA THR A 40 2.15 -2.78 -1.92
C THR A 40 3.47 -2.10 -1.61
N THR A 41 4.58 -2.80 -1.92
CA THR A 41 5.94 -2.23 -1.81
C THR A 41 6.09 -0.95 -2.64
N SER A 42 5.46 -0.87 -3.80
CA SER A 42 5.52 0.35 -4.63
C SER A 42 4.82 1.53 -3.96
N THR A 43 3.69 1.31 -3.28
CA THR A 43 2.98 2.36 -2.55
C THR A 43 3.80 2.84 -1.35
N GLU A 44 4.40 1.92 -0.58
CA GLU A 44 5.26 2.30 0.55
C GLU A 44 6.50 3.06 0.07
N GLN A 45 7.19 2.55 -0.95
CA GLN A 45 8.39 3.17 -1.51
C GLN A 45 8.14 4.52 -2.18
N SER A 46 6.90 4.80 -2.58
CA SER A 46 6.53 6.13 -3.08
C SER A 46 6.63 7.22 -2.01
N GLY A 47 6.66 6.86 -0.72
CA GLY A 47 6.66 7.78 0.41
C GLY A 47 5.27 8.29 0.83
N LEU A 48 4.20 7.87 0.16
CA LEU A 48 2.84 8.31 0.46
C LEU A 48 2.46 8.05 1.93
N PHE A 49 2.76 6.87 2.45
CA PHE A 49 2.36 6.52 3.82
C PHE A 49 3.05 7.36 4.88
N ALA A 50 4.28 7.77 4.67
CA ALA A 50 4.98 8.70 5.56
C ALA A 50 4.32 10.08 5.62
N HIS A 51 3.58 10.47 4.58
CA HIS A 51 2.80 11.70 4.52
C HIS A 51 1.36 11.52 5.02
N LEU A 52 0.69 10.42 4.64
CA LEU A 52 -0.73 10.17 4.87
C LEU A 52 -1.04 9.71 6.30
N LEU A 53 -0.29 8.72 6.81
CA LEU A 53 -0.63 8.05 8.07
C LEU A 53 -0.49 8.93 9.32
N PRO A 54 0.51 9.84 9.44
CA PRO A 54 0.56 10.77 10.56
C PRO A 54 -0.67 11.70 10.64
N ALA A 55 -1.23 12.10 9.51
CA ALA A 55 -2.44 12.92 9.47
C ALA A 55 -3.67 12.13 9.96
N PHE A 56 -3.79 10.87 9.57
CA PHE A 56 -4.83 9.97 10.06
C PHE A 56 -4.70 9.72 11.57
N THR A 57 -3.51 9.36 12.04
CA THR A 57 -3.27 9.11 13.47
C THR A 57 -3.55 10.35 14.32
N LYS A 58 -3.15 11.54 13.84
CA LYS A 58 -3.47 12.81 14.51
C LYS A 58 -4.98 13.07 14.60
N ALA A 59 -5.73 12.70 13.56
CA ALA A 59 -7.18 12.94 13.51
C ALA A 59 -7.98 11.94 14.37
N THR A 60 -7.50 10.70 14.52
CA THR A 60 -8.30 9.59 15.07
C THR A 60 -7.69 8.91 16.31
N GLY A 61 -6.41 9.10 16.55
CA GLY A 61 -5.67 8.36 17.58
C GLY A 61 -5.47 6.88 17.23
N ILE A 62 -5.66 6.48 15.97
CA ILE A 62 -5.47 5.10 15.50
C ILE A 62 -4.12 5.01 14.79
N GLU A 63 -3.30 4.03 15.17
CA GLU A 63 -2.06 3.71 14.47
C GLU A 63 -2.31 2.73 13.33
N VAL A 64 -1.57 2.88 12.23
CA VAL A 64 -1.60 1.97 11.09
C VAL A 64 -0.24 1.33 10.92
N ARG A 65 -0.20 0.01 11.08
CA ARG A 65 0.99 -0.80 10.83
C ARG A 65 0.94 -1.32 9.39
N VAL A 66 1.82 -0.82 8.55
CA VAL A 66 1.88 -1.21 7.13
C VAL A 66 2.68 -2.48 6.97
N VAL A 67 2.12 -3.43 6.21
CA VAL A 67 2.83 -4.60 5.71
C VAL A 67 2.84 -4.49 4.19
N ALA A 68 4.00 -4.13 3.63
CA ALA A 68 4.19 -3.88 2.21
C ALA A 68 4.68 -5.14 1.49
N LEU A 69 3.89 -5.62 0.53
CA LEU A 69 4.07 -6.88 -0.19
C LEU A 69 3.84 -6.69 -1.71
N GLY A 70 3.88 -7.76 -2.48
CA GLY A 70 3.25 -7.76 -3.81
C GLY A 70 1.73 -7.80 -3.69
N THR A 71 1.00 -7.27 -4.68
CA THR A 71 -0.48 -7.17 -4.64
C THR A 71 -1.15 -8.51 -4.30
N GLY A 72 -0.74 -9.61 -4.95
CA GLY A 72 -1.28 -10.94 -4.67
C GLY A 72 -1.06 -11.38 -3.22
N GLN A 73 0.14 -11.15 -2.69
CA GLN A 73 0.49 -11.49 -1.30
C GLN A 73 -0.28 -10.62 -0.28
N ALA A 74 -0.50 -9.34 -0.59
CA ALA A 74 -1.31 -8.46 0.25
C ALA A 74 -2.77 -8.94 0.31
N LEU A 75 -3.35 -9.32 -0.83
CA LEU A 75 -4.69 -9.92 -0.90
C LEU A 75 -4.75 -11.27 -0.16
N ASP A 76 -3.70 -12.11 -0.28
CA ASP A 76 -3.64 -13.38 0.45
C ASP A 76 -3.53 -13.18 1.97
N MET A 77 -2.84 -12.14 2.41
CA MET A 77 -2.80 -11.73 3.82
C MET A 77 -4.21 -11.38 4.32
N GLY A 78 -4.98 -10.62 3.54
CA GLY A 78 -6.39 -10.35 3.85
C GLY A 78 -7.28 -11.60 3.83
N ARG A 79 -7.05 -12.57 2.91
CA ARG A 79 -7.79 -13.83 2.86
C ARG A 79 -7.60 -14.69 4.11
N ARG A 80 -6.42 -14.62 4.72
CA ARG A 80 -6.12 -15.34 5.98
C ARG A 80 -6.55 -14.59 7.24
N GLY A 81 -6.95 -13.31 7.10
CA GLY A 81 -7.30 -12.46 8.24
C GLY A 81 -6.09 -11.87 8.97
N ASP A 82 -4.89 -11.91 8.37
CA ASP A 82 -3.65 -11.37 8.93
C ASP A 82 -3.56 -9.83 8.77
N ALA A 83 -4.54 -9.22 8.10
CA ALA A 83 -4.70 -7.78 7.96
C ALA A 83 -6.13 -7.36 8.31
N ASP A 84 -6.31 -6.13 8.79
CA ASP A 84 -7.59 -5.51 9.08
C ASP A 84 -8.16 -4.78 7.86
N VAL A 85 -7.27 -4.20 7.05
CA VAL A 85 -7.59 -3.41 5.87
C VAL A 85 -6.55 -3.62 4.76
N LEU A 86 -7.01 -3.56 3.52
CA LEU A 86 -6.18 -3.58 2.33
C LEU A 86 -6.16 -2.19 1.69
N PHE A 87 -4.99 -1.77 1.21
CA PHE A 87 -4.81 -0.55 0.43
C PHE A 87 -3.93 -0.87 -0.77
N VAL A 88 -4.54 -1.24 -1.88
CA VAL A 88 -3.87 -1.83 -3.05
C VAL A 88 -4.39 -1.23 -4.37
N HIS A 89 -3.89 -1.66 -5.51
CA HIS A 89 -4.14 -1.03 -6.80
C HIS A 89 -4.21 -2.03 -7.98
N ASP A 90 -4.90 -3.14 -7.77
CA ASP A 90 -5.31 -4.04 -8.87
C ASP A 90 -6.82 -4.26 -8.78
N GLN A 91 -7.58 -3.41 -9.46
CA GLN A 91 -9.03 -3.38 -9.36
C GLN A 91 -9.66 -4.76 -9.62
N ALA A 92 -9.21 -5.49 -10.63
CA ALA A 92 -9.77 -6.80 -10.95
C ALA A 92 -9.54 -7.83 -9.83
N ALA A 93 -8.34 -7.84 -9.26
CA ALA A 93 -8.01 -8.72 -8.15
C ALA A 93 -8.74 -8.30 -6.85
N GLU A 94 -8.93 -7.00 -6.62
CA GLU A 94 -9.68 -6.44 -5.51
C GLU A 94 -11.18 -6.77 -5.58
N GLU A 95 -11.79 -6.62 -6.75
CA GLU A 95 -13.19 -6.99 -6.99
C GLU A 95 -13.42 -8.49 -6.80
N LYS A 96 -12.48 -9.33 -7.26
CA LYS A 96 -12.50 -10.77 -7.01
C LYS A 96 -12.44 -11.08 -5.51
N PHE A 97 -11.55 -10.42 -4.76
CA PHE A 97 -11.41 -10.59 -3.30
C PHE A 97 -12.73 -10.27 -2.57
N VAL A 98 -13.43 -9.22 -2.99
CA VAL A 98 -14.76 -8.86 -2.44
C VAL A 98 -15.82 -9.89 -2.85
N ALA A 99 -15.84 -10.32 -4.12
CA ALA A 99 -16.78 -11.34 -4.61
C ALA A 99 -16.60 -12.69 -3.91
N GLU A 100 -15.40 -13.04 -3.49
CA GLU A 100 -15.09 -14.22 -2.64
C GLU A 100 -15.58 -14.05 -1.19
N GLY A 101 -16.14 -12.88 -0.84
CA GLY A 101 -16.60 -12.55 0.51
C GLY A 101 -15.47 -12.31 1.51
N CYS A 102 -14.22 -12.11 1.06
CA CYS A 102 -13.08 -11.86 1.93
C CYS A 102 -12.97 -10.39 2.38
N GLY A 103 -13.57 -9.47 1.64
CA GLY A 103 -13.68 -8.06 1.97
C GLY A 103 -15.13 -7.60 1.99
N LEU A 104 -15.43 -6.51 2.72
CA LEU A 104 -16.77 -5.94 2.79
C LEU A 104 -17.15 -5.23 1.50
N LYS A 105 -16.37 -4.21 1.13
CA LYS A 105 -16.59 -3.36 -0.04
C LYS A 105 -15.25 -2.81 -0.53
N ARG A 106 -15.09 -2.75 -1.85
CA ARG A 106 -14.03 -1.96 -2.48
C ARG A 106 -14.48 -0.50 -2.59
N THR A 107 -13.66 0.42 -2.11
CA THR A 107 -13.90 1.85 -2.29
C THR A 107 -12.71 2.47 -3.01
N ALA A 108 -12.98 3.20 -4.11
CA ALA A 108 -11.94 3.94 -4.83
C ALA A 108 -11.42 5.09 -3.96
N VAL A 109 -10.11 5.30 -3.96
CA VAL A 109 -9.44 6.31 -3.12
C VAL A 109 -8.76 7.38 -3.94
N MET A 110 -7.90 6.96 -4.84
CA MET A 110 -7.03 7.81 -5.65
C MET A 110 -6.52 7.02 -6.84
N TYR A 111 -5.90 7.68 -7.78
CA TYR A 111 -5.10 7.02 -8.82
C TYR A 111 -3.71 7.68 -8.93
N ASN A 112 -2.75 6.93 -9.39
CA ASN A 112 -1.59 7.41 -10.11
C ASN A 112 -1.63 6.84 -11.53
N ASP A 113 -0.60 7.03 -12.32
CA ASP A 113 -0.52 6.44 -13.63
C ASP A 113 0.79 5.67 -13.83
N PHE A 114 0.75 4.82 -14.82
CA PHE A 114 1.95 4.27 -15.42
C PHE A 114 2.41 5.19 -16.55
N VAL A 115 3.68 5.09 -16.87
CA VAL A 115 4.31 5.76 -18.02
C VAL A 115 5.14 4.74 -18.80
N LEU A 116 5.13 4.84 -20.12
CA LEU A 116 6.12 4.14 -20.93
C LEU A 116 7.35 5.05 -21.04
N VAL A 117 8.46 4.57 -20.51
CA VAL A 117 9.76 5.25 -20.62
C VAL A 117 10.63 4.53 -21.64
N GLY A 118 11.58 5.27 -22.24
CA GLY A 118 12.53 4.74 -23.19
C GLY A 118 13.54 5.81 -23.59
N PRO A 119 14.47 5.50 -24.51
CA PRO A 119 15.44 6.46 -25.02
C PRO A 119 14.74 7.70 -25.56
N ALA A 120 15.22 8.89 -25.21
CA ALA A 120 14.62 10.17 -25.65
C ALA A 120 14.57 10.32 -27.18
N ALA A 121 15.50 9.66 -27.90
CA ALA A 121 15.54 9.60 -29.35
C ALA A 121 14.38 8.76 -29.96
N ASP A 122 13.75 7.93 -29.13
CA ASP A 122 12.60 7.08 -29.49
C ASP A 122 12.74 6.31 -30.84
N PRO A 123 13.75 5.46 -31.00
CA PRO A 123 13.96 4.76 -32.28
C PRO A 123 12.80 3.86 -32.70
N ALA A 124 11.96 3.42 -31.76
CA ALA A 124 10.75 2.64 -32.06
C ALA A 124 9.52 3.51 -32.43
N GLY A 125 9.62 4.84 -32.29
CA GLY A 125 8.53 5.76 -32.61
C GLY A 125 7.30 5.59 -31.72
N THR A 126 7.50 5.33 -30.43
CA THR A 126 6.45 5.02 -29.46
C THR A 126 5.75 6.25 -28.91
N LYS A 127 6.38 7.42 -29.01
CA LYS A 127 5.90 8.67 -28.39
C LYS A 127 4.46 8.99 -28.76
N GLY A 128 3.64 9.25 -27.73
CA GLY A 128 2.22 9.55 -27.93
C GLY A 128 1.35 9.38 -26.71
N LYS A 129 0.06 9.11 -26.94
CA LYS A 129 -0.96 8.94 -25.89
C LYS A 129 -1.71 7.60 -26.01
N ASP A 130 -1.14 6.61 -26.65
CA ASP A 130 -1.73 5.27 -26.78
C ASP A 130 -0.67 4.21 -26.49
N VAL A 131 -0.76 3.64 -25.29
CA VAL A 131 0.19 2.63 -24.81
C VAL A 131 0.08 1.34 -25.61
N VAL A 132 -1.11 0.97 -26.08
CA VAL A 132 -1.33 -0.25 -26.86
C VAL A 132 -0.66 -0.14 -28.23
N ALA A 133 -0.83 0.99 -28.91
CA ALA A 133 -0.16 1.25 -30.17
C ALA A 133 1.37 1.29 -30.02
N ALA A 134 1.87 1.90 -28.93
CA ALA A 134 3.29 1.95 -28.61
C ALA A 134 3.89 0.55 -28.39
N LEU A 135 3.22 -0.30 -27.60
CA LEU A 135 3.64 -1.68 -27.39
C LEU A 135 3.56 -2.52 -28.67
N GLY A 136 2.54 -2.30 -29.50
CA GLY A 136 2.46 -2.94 -30.83
C GLY A 136 3.70 -2.65 -31.69
N LYS A 137 4.19 -1.39 -31.70
CA LYS A 137 5.42 -1.01 -32.41
C LYS A 137 6.66 -1.70 -31.81
N LEU A 138 6.76 -1.74 -30.49
CA LEU A 138 7.87 -2.44 -29.81
C LEU A 138 7.88 -3.94 -30.11
N GLY A 139 6.72 -4.59 -30.10
CA GLY A 139 6.59 -6.01 -30.40
C GLY A 139 6.86 -6.38 -31.86
N ALA A 140 6.69 -5.43 -32.78
CA ALA A 140 7.01 -5.59 -34.20
C ALA A 140 8.45 -5.22 -34.59
N GLY A 141 9.17 -4.52 -33.67
CA GLY A 141 10.51 -3.99 -33.91
C GLY A 141 11.63 -4.79 -33.26
N SER A 142 12.82 -4.18 -33.24
CA SER A 142 14.05 -4.73 -32.64
C SER A 142 14.46 -4.03 -31.33
N ALA A 143 13.67 -3.06 -30.86
CA ALA A 143 13.99 -2.31 -29.65
C ALA A 143 13.80 -3.19 -28.40
N SER A 144 14.76 -3.10 -27.47
CA SER A 144 14.69 -3.84 -26.20
C SER A 144 13.61 -3.30 -25.27
N PHE A 145 12.92 -4.20 -24.59
CA PHE A 145 11.97 -3.89 -23.53
C PHE A 145 12.35 -4.63 -22.26
N ILE A 146 12.39 -3.92 -21.15
CA ILE A 146 12.65 -4.47 -19.82
C ILE A 146 11.34 -4.56 -19.06
N SER A 147 10.95 -5.79 -18.75
CA SER A 147 9.83 -6.10 -17.87
C SER A 147 10.32 -6.36 -16.44
N ARG A 148 9.50 -6.03 -15.46
CA ARG A 148 9.79 -6.45 -14.09
C ARG A 148 9.78 -7.97 -13.93
N GLY A 149 8.87 -8.70 -14.59
CA GLY A 149 8.80 -10.17 -14.53
C GLY A 149 8.55 -10.73 -13.11
N ASP A 150 8.12 -9.90 -12.14
CA ASP A 150 8.06 -10.20 -10.70
C ASP A 150 6.64 -10.46 -10.16
N LYS A 151 5.66 -10.55 -11.05
CA LYS A 151 4.23 -10.72 -10.72
C LYS A 151 3.64 -9.58 -9.88
N SER A 152 4.27 -8.40 -9.88
CA SER A 152 3.74 -7.19 -9.26
C SER A 152 2.53 -6.64 -10.02
N GLY A 153 1.86 -5.64 -9.43
CA GLY A 153 0.78 -4.89 -10.09
C GLY A 153 1.23 -4.22 -11.39
N THR A 154 2.47 -3.68 -11.42
CA THR A 154 3.07 -3.11 -12.65
C THR A 154 3.26 -4.17 -13.72
N HIS A 155 3.79 -5.34 -13.37
CA HIS A 155 3.95 -6.45 -14.31
C HIS A 155 2.60 -6.96 -14.81
N ALA A 156 1.61 -7.10 -13.92
CA ALA A 156 0.25 -7.50 -14.33
C ALA A 156 -0.40 -6.47 -15.28
N ALA A 157 -0.21 -5.16 -15.04
CA ALA A 157 -0.69 -4.11 -15.93
C ALA A 157 0.02 -4.16 -17.29
N GLU A 158 1.35 -4.32 -17.29
CA GLU A 158 2.15 -4.46 -18.51
C GLU A 158 1.63 -5.60 -19.39
N LEU A 159 1.42 -6.79 -18.82
CA LEU A 159 0.91 -7.95 -19.56
C LEU A 159 -0.49 -7.71 -20.13
N ARG A 160 -1.36 -6.98 -19.42
CA ARG A 160 -2.67 -6.58 -19.95
C ARG A 160 -2.53 -5.68 -21.17
N TYR A 161 -1.59 -4.75 -21.17
CA TYR A 161 -1.37 -3.86 -22.31
C TYR A 161 -0.74 -4.60 -23.50
N TRP A 162 0.19 -5.52 -23.28
CA TRP A 162 0.73 -6.39 -24.32
C TRP A 162 -0.38 -7.23 -24.96
N LYS A 163 -1.24 -7.83 -24.13
CA LYS A 163 -2.41 -8.58 -24.62
C LYS A 163 -3.34 -7.72 -25.47
N ALA A 164 -3.61 -6.48 -25.02
CA ALA A 164 -4.42 -5.53 -25.78
C ALA A 164 -3.76 -5.16 -27.14
N ALA A 165 -2.43 -5.22 -27.22
CA ALA A 165 -1.67 -5.04 -28.45
C ALA A 165 -1.61 -6.32 -29.33
N GLY A 166 -2.33 -7.39 -28.95
CA GLY A 166 -2.36 -8.68 -29.67
C GLY A 166 -1.16 -9.58 -29.35
N ILE A 167 -0.46 -9.35 -28.24
CA ILE A 167 0.73 -10.10 -27.84
C ILE A 167 0.49 -10.71 -26.45
N ASP A 168 0.04 -11.97 -26.41
CA ASP A 168 -0.34 -12.64 -25.16
C ASP A 168 0.87 -13.04 -24.28
N THR A 169 2.02 -13.32 -24.88
CA THR A 169 3.21 -13.80 -24.18
C THR A 169 4.46 -13.12 -24.78
N PRO A 170 4.77 -11.88 -24.36
CA PRO A 170 5.87 -11.12 -24.97
C PRO A 170 7.21 -11.86 -24.92
N ALA A 171 7.53 -12.51 -23.78
CA ALA A 171 8.78 -13.24 -23.60
C ALA A 171 9.01 -14.35 -24.63
N SER A 172 7.95 -14.94 -25.18
CA SER A 172 8.03 -15.98 -26.22
C SER A 172 7.91 -15.43 -27.65
N LYS A 173 7.52 -14.15 -27.82
CA LYS A 173 7.25 -13.55 -29.14
C LYS A 173 8.45 -12.81 -29.69
N PHE A 174 9.30 -12.20 -28.86
CA PHE A 174 10.45 -11.46 -29.35
C PHE A 174 11.62 -11.47 -28.37
N ALA A 175 12.82 -11.74 -28.90
CA ALA A 175 14.05 -11.93 -28.11
C ALA A 175 14.53 -10.64 -27.38
N THR A 176 14.00 -9.50 -27.76
CA THR A 176 14.32 -8.20 -27.15
C THR A 176 13.50 -7.89 -25.88
N TYR A 177 12.49 -8.70 -25.56
CA TYR A 177 11.77 -8.64 -24.28
C TYR A 177 12.55 -9.38 -23.20
N LYS A 178 12.87 -8.68 -22.11
CA LYS A 178 13.70 -9.21 -21.03
C LYS A 178 13.00 -9.03 -19.70
N GLU A 179 12.72 -10.14 -19.03
CA GLU A 179 12.20 -10.15 -17.65
C GLU A 179 13.37 -10.12 -16.66
N CYS A 180 13.44 -9.11 -15.81
CA CYS A 180 14.51 -9.01 -14.81
C CYS A 180 14.20 -9.77 -13.51
N GLY A 181 12.96 -10.15 -13.25
CA GLY A 181 12.56 -10.73 -11.97
C GLY A 181 12.76 -9.78 -10.79
N CYS A 182 12.67 -8.47 -11.01
CA CYS A 182 13.15 -7.46 -10.08
C CYS A 182 12.14 -6.31 -9.84
N GLY A 183 12.40 -5.48 -8.84
CA GLY A 183 11.59 -4.28 -8.54
C GLY A 183 11.78 -3.17 -9.59
N MET A 184 10.94 -2.12 -9.52
CA MET A 184 10.92 -1.07 -10.54
C MET A 184 12.24 -0.29 -10.66
N GLY A 185 12.88 0.04 -9.54
CA GLY A 185 14.17 0.74 -9.56
C GLY A 185 15.26 -0.02 -10.33
N PRO A 186 15.56 -1.29 -10.00
CA PRO A 186 16.44 -2.15 -10.77
C PRO A 186 16.03 -2.30 -12.24
N ALA A 187 14.73 -2.43 -12.56
CA ALA A 187 14.27 -2.51 -13.94
C ALA A 187 14.59 -1.22 -14.73
N LEU A 188 14.38 -0.06 -14.11
CA LEU A 188 14.75 1.24 -14.70
C LEU A 188 16.27 1.40 -14.87
N ASN A 189 17.09 0.89 -13.94
CA ASN A 189 18.54 0.87 -14.10
C ASN A 189 18.97 0.04 -15.32
N MET A 190 18.34 -1.15 -15.50
CA MET A 190 18.61 -1.97 -16.69
C MET A 190 18.16 -1.26 -17.97
N ALA A 191 16.97 -0.65 -17.98
CA ALA A 191 16.49 0.11 -19.14
C ALA A 191 17.42 1.27 -19.48
N SER A 192 17.90 2.01 -18.46
CA SER A 192 18.84 3.12 -18.64
C SER A 192 20.18 2.67 -19.22
N SER A 193 20.73 1.54 -18.75
CA SER A 193 22.03 1.04 -19.22
C SER A 193 21.98 0.36 -20.61
N MET A 194 20.79 -0.04 -21.04
CA MET A 194 20.59 -0.78 -22.30
C MET A 194 19.87 0.04 -23.38
N ASP A 195 19.62 1.32 -23.15
CA ASP A 195 18.78 2.17 -24.00
C ASP A 195 17.46 1.48 -24.37
N ALA A 196 16.83 0.85 -23.36
CA ALA A 196 15.65 0.02 -23.53
C ALA A 196 14.37 0.75 -23.06
N TYR A 197 13.22 0.22 -23.47
CA TYR A 197 11.90 0.67 -23.03
C TYR A 197 11.47 -0.08 -21.78
N ALA A 198 10.66 0.55 -20.94
CA ALA A 198 10.06 -0.08 -19.78
C ALA A 198 8.73 0.59 -19.41
N LEU A 199 7.79 -0.18 -18.87
CA LEU A 199 6.63 0.38 -18.20
C LEU A 199 7.00 0.67 -16.75
N ALA A 200 6.77 1.90 -16.29
CA ALA A 200 7.06 2.30 -14.92
C ALA A 200 5.84 2.96 -14.27
N ASP A 201 5.67 2.79 -12.97
CA ASP A 201 4.81 3.69 -12.21
C ASP A 201 5.45 5.08 -12.13
N ARG A 202 4.63 6.13 -12.24
CA ARG A 202 5.11 7.52 -12.25
C ARG A 202 5.87 7.87 -10.96
N GLY A 203 5.46 7.33 -9.81
CA GLY A 203 6.12 7.61 -8.54
C GLY A 203 7.56 7.16 -8.50
N THR A 204 7.82 5.92 -8.91
CA THR A 204 9.19 5.42 -9.04
C THR A 204 9.95 6.21 -10.11
N TRP A 205 9.34 6.52 -11.25
CA TRP A 205 9.97 7.32 -12.29
C TRP A 205 10.39 8.72 -11.78
N LEU A 206 9.52 9.43 -11.05
CA LEU A 206 9.83 10.76 -10.50
C LEU A 206 10.98 10.71 -9.48
N SER A 207 11.04 9.67 -8.68
CA SER A 207 12.08 9.47 -7.67
C SER A 207 13.38 8.92 -8.25
N PHE A 208 13.34 8.33 -9.44
CA PHE A 208 14.49 7.68 -10.07
C PHE A 208 15.50 8.70 -10.59
N LYS A 209 16.74 8.61 -10.11
CA LYS A 209 17.80 9.59 -10.43
C LYS A 209 18.69 9.19 -11.61
N ASN A 210 18.88 7.87 -11.81
CA ASN A 210 19.82 7.35 -12.82
C ASN A 210 19.12 7.19 -14.19
N ARG A 211 18.47 8.26 -14.67
CA ARG A 211 17.65 8.20 -15.90
C ARG A 211 18.46 8.03 -17.17
N GLY A 212 19.74 8.48 -17.19
CA GLY A 212 20.55 8.49 -18.40
C GLY A 212 19.84 9.21 -19.55
N ALA A 213 19.70 8.53 -20.69
CA ALA A 213 18.97 9.04 -21.87
C ALA A 213 17.46 8.73 -21.84
N LEU A 214 16.94 8.13 -20.78
CA LEU A 214 15.52 7.79 -20.70
C LEU A 214 14.63 9.03 -20.51
N ALA A 215 13.51 9.03 -21.20
CA ALA A 215 12.44 10.03 -21.09
C ALA A 215 11.08 9.35 -21.05
N VAL A 216 10.04 10.06 -20.60
CA VAL A 216 8.65 9.62 -20.75
C VAL A 216 8.26 9.75 -22.21
N LEU A 217 7.80 8.68 -22.82
CA LEU A 217 7.40 8.61 -24.22
C LEU A 217 5.88 8.47 -24.38
N VAL A 218 5.23 7.71 -23.49
CA VAL A 218 3.76 7.62 -23.48
C VAL A 218 3.23 7.91 -22.09
N GLU A 219 2.30 8.86 -22.02
CA GLU A 219 1.57 9.25 -20.83
C GLU A 219 0.18 9.78 -21.19
N GLY A 220 -0.71 9.88 -20.18
CA GLY A 220 -2.04 10.46 -20.33
C GLY A 220 -3.04 9.57 -21.08
N ASP A 221 -2.70 8.30 -21.36
CA ASP A 221 -3.68 7.30 -21.78
C ASP A 221 -4.49 6.85 -20.55
N THR A 222 -5.82 6.85 -20.68
CA THR A 222 -6.70 6.39 -19.59
C THR A 222 -6.46 4.94 -19.17
N LYS A 223 -5.94 4.11 -20.08
CA LYS A 223 -5.54 2.72 -19.79
C LYS A 223 -4.37 2.65 -18.81
N LEU A 224 -3.53 3.68 -18.76
CA LEU A 224 -2.38 3.77 -17.86
C LEU A 224 -2.77 4.17 -16.43
N PHE A 225 -4.03 4.52 -16.17
CA PHE A 225 -4.47 4.88 -14.83
C PHE A 225 -4.43 3.68 -13.91
N ASN A 226 -3.79 3.87 -12.77
CA ASN A 226 -3.58 2.88 -11.74
C ASN A 226 -4.44 3.25 -10.53
N GLN A 227 -5.64 2.67 -10.45
CA GLN A 227 -6.65 3.00 -9.47
C GLN A 227 -6.40 2.26 -8.16
N TYR A 228 -6.25 3.01 -7.08
CA TYR A 228 -6.13 2.50 -5.72
C TYR A 228 -7.49 2.29 -5.09
N GLY A 229 -7.61 1.18 -4.37
CA GLY A 229 -8.77 0.83 -3.57
C GLY A 229 -8.43 0.61 -2.11
N VAL A 230 -9.39 0.88 -1.24
CA VAL A 230 -9.37 0.47 0.16
C VAL A 230 -10.48 -0.56 0.39
N ILE A 231 -10.16 -1.63 1.14
CA ILE A 231 -11.08 -2.73 1.43
C ILE A 231 -10.90 -3.15 2.89
N VAL A 232 -11.96 -3.09 3.68
CA VAL A 232 -11.98 -3.67 5.04
C VAL A 232 -12.15 -5.18 4.94
N VAL A 233 -11.34 -5.95 5.63
CA VAL A 233 -11.43 -7.41 5.68
C VAL A 233 -12.73 -7.83 6.36
N ASN A 234 -13.37 -8.87 5.85
CA ASN A 234 -14.70 -9.26 6.30
C ASN A 234 -14.68 -9.97 7.67
N PRO A 235 -15.27 -9.38 8.72
CA PRO A 235 -15.30 -9.97 10.07
C PRO A 235 -16.13 -11.26 10.14
N ALA A 236 -17.04 -11.50 9.20
CA ALA A 236 -17.80 -12.75 9.16
C ALA A 236 -16.90 -13.96 8.85
N LYS A 237 -15.75 -13.75 8.19
CA LYS A 237 -14.73 -14.79 7.99
C LYS A 237 -13.66 -14.78 9.07
N HIS A 238 -13.37 -13.63 9.66
CA HIS A 238 -12.24 -13.42 10.57
C HIS A 238 -12.68 -12.52 11.75
N SER A 239 -13.26 -13.10 12.78
CA SER A 239 -13.87 -12.36 13.92
C SER A 239 -12.86 -11.55 14.74
N HIS A 240 -11.56 -11.81 14.61
CA HIS A 240 -10.49 -11.08 15.29
C HIS A 240 -10.06 -9.78 14.59
N VAL A 241 -10.53 -9.55 13.35
CA VAL A 241 -10.21 -8.32 12.59
C VAL A 241 -10.81 -7.10 13.30
N ARG A 242 -10.03 -6.05 13.39
CA ARG A 242 -10.40 -4.79 14.05
C ARG A 242 -11.28 -3.93 13.14
N THR A 243 -12.44 -4.44 12.80
CA THR A 243 -13.34 -3.90 11.76
C THR A 243 -13.68 -2.43 11.96
N GLU A 244 -14.03 -2.00 13.18
CA GLU A 244 -14.40 -0.61 13.46
C GLU A 244 -13.23 0.36 13.22
N LEU A 245 -12.02 -0.02 13.63
CA LEU A 245 -10.82 0.78 13.42
C LEU A 245 -10.41 0.81 11.94
N ALA A 246 -10.52 -0.33 11.26
CA ALA A 246 -10.27 -0.46 9.82
C ALA A 246 -11.28 0.36 9.00
N GLN A 247 -12.56 0.36 9.39
CA GLN A 247 -13.59 1.17 8.77
C GLN A 247 -13.33 2.66 8.98
N ALA A 248 -12.90 3.06 10.19
CA ALA A 248 -12.51 4.45 10.45
C ALA A 248 -11.39 4.93 9.51
N PHE A 249 -10.42 4.05 9.19
CA PHE A 249 -9.38 4.37 8.20
C PHE A 249 -9.99 4.47 6.79
N ALA A 250 -10.80 3.51 6.38
CA ALA A 250 -11.43 3.49 5.06
C ALA A 250 -12.31 4.73 4.84
N ASP A 251 -13.07 5.15 5.85
CA ASP A 251 -13.92 6.33 5.79
C ASP A 251 -13.10 7.63 5.76
N TRP A 252 -12.04 7.70 6.58
CA TRP A 252 -11.19 8.89 6.63
C TRP A 252 -10.43 9.11 5.33
N VAL A 253 -9.86 8.06 4.73
CA VAL A 253 -9.05 8.21 3.52
C VAL A 253 -9.85 8.70 2.31
N VAL A 254 -11.17 8.46 2.29
CA VAL A 254 -12.10 8.98 1.26
C VAL A 254 -12.82 10.26 1.66
N SER A 255 -12.63 10.73 2.88
CA SER A 255 -13.19 11.99 3.37
C SER A 255 -12.47 13.21 2.78
N ALA A 256 -13.07 14.38 2.88
CA ALA A 256 -12.44 15.62 2.41
C ALA A 256 -11.04 15.86 3.02
N PRO A 257 -10.78 15.69 4.34
CA PRO A 257 -9.43 15.77 4.90
C PRO A 257 -8.46 14.74 4.35
N GLY A 258 -8.86 13.48 4.22
CA GLY A 258 -8.02 12.42 3.66
C GLY A 258 -7.66 12.69 2.21
N GLN A 259 -8.63 13.07 1.40
CA GLN A 259 -8.43 13.40 -0.02
C GLN A 259 -7.55 14.65 -0.20
N ALA A 260 -7.70 15.68 0.65
CA ALA A 260 -6.83 16.84 0.65
C ALA A 260 -5.40 16.49 1.04
N THR A 261 -5.22 15.56 2.00
CA THR A 261 -3.89 15.05 2.39
C THR A 261 -3.22 14.32 1.23
N ILE A 262 -3.94 13.47 0.51
CA ILE A 262 -3.44 12.79 -0.69
C ILE A 262 -3.03 13.81 -1.77
N ALA A 263 -3.89 14.80 -2.07
CA ALA A 263 -3.60 15.84 -3.06
C ALA A 263 -2.38 16.69 -2.71
N GLY A 264 -2.11 16.85 -1.42
CA GLY A 264 -0.95 17.58 -0.91
C GLY A 264 0.38 16.85 -1.06
N TYR A 265 0.36 15.55 -1.35
CA TYR A 265 1.60 14.78 -1.51
C TYR A 265 2.26 15.07 -2.86
N LYS A 266 3.52 15.52 -2.82
CA LYS A 266 4.29 15.90 -4.01
C LYS A 266 5.72 15.37 -3.94
N ILE A 267 6.26 14.98 -5.08
CA ILE A 267 7.67 14.62 -5.28
C ILE A 267 8.28 15.64 -6.22
N GLY A 268 9.31 16.35 -5.77
CA GLY A 268 9.96 17.39 -6.60
C GLY A 268 9.02 18.53 -7.01
N GLY A 269 7.95 18.76 -6.26
CA GLY A 269 6.92 19.76 -6.59
C GLY A 269 5.76 19.22 -7.44
N GLU A 270 5.87 18.01 -7.99
CA GLU A 270 4.86 17.39 -8.83
C GLU A 270 3.91 16.50 -8.02
N GLN A 271 2.61 16.60 -8.31
CA GLN A 271 1.59 15.74 -7.68
C GLN A 271 1.70 14.33 -8.25
N LEU A 272 1.76 13.33 -7.35
CA LEU A 272 1.91 11.94 -7.74
C LEU A 272 0.58 11.17 -7.69
N PHE A 273 -0.24 11.44 -6.68
CA PHE A 273 -1.53 10.79 -6.48
C PHE A 273 -2.67 11.77 -6.65
N PHE A 274 -3.67 11.38 -7.40
CA PHE A 274 -4.84 12.18 -7.73
C PHE A 274 -6.06 11.62 -6.99
N PRO A 275 -6.57 12.32 -5.97
CA PRO A 275 -7.77 11.91 -5.26
C PRO A 275 -8.96 11.79 -6.21
N ASN A 276 -9.71 10.70 -6.11
CA ASN A 276 -10.91 10.50 -6.90
C ASN A 276 -11.98 9.66 -6.17
N ALA A 277 -11.92 9.66 -4.83
CA ALA A 277 -13.03 9.12 -4.08
C ALA A 277 -14.28 9.94 -4.39
N THR A 278 -15.28 9.30 -4.98
CA THR A 278 -16.59 9.92 -5.15
C THR A 278 -17.20 10.05 -3.77
N GLY A 279 -17.19 11.29 -3.23
CA GLY A 279 -17.83 11.60 -1.97
C GLY A 279 -19.31 11.19 -2.04
N LYS A 280 -19.78 10.52 -0.97
CA LYS A 280 -21.22 10.38 -0.69
C LYS A 280 -21.74 11.69 -0.18
#